data_93dd9b34d052758776e143e50fcda278
#
_entry.id   93dd9b34d052758776e143e50fcda278
#
_cell.length_a   1.000
_cell.length_b   1.000
_cell.length_c   1.000
_cell.angle_alpha   90.00
_cell.angle_beta   90.00
_cell.angle_gamma   90.00
#
_symmetry.space_group_name_H-M   'P 1'
#
loop_
_entity.id
_entity.type
_entity.pdbx_description
1 polymer ?
#
loop_
_entity_poly.entity_id
_entity_poly.type
_entity_poly.pdbx_seq_one_letter_code
_entity_poly.pdbx_strand_id
1 'polypeptide(L)'
;NNKKTFTHPYSIKERRQNSSTRKGFDASDVIYLIMPDRFANGNTTNDSTKDTKEKVNRNEPNGRHGGDIQGIISNLDYIEQLGATAIWNTPLCEDNDEKYSYHGYAQSDVYKIDSRYGNNEDYVRLSAELKKRNMKLIMDYVTNHWGITHWMMNDLPTYDWIHQFPGYGQTSYRMSTQFDPNVASIDDKNCMDGWFVK
;
A
#
# COMPACT_ATOMS: atom_id res chain seq x y z
N ASN A 1 8.41 40.87 -10.65
CA ASN A 1 8.70 39.52 -10.11
C ASN A 1 8.36 39.51 -8.61
N ASN A 2 7.11 39.21 -8.25
CA ASN A 2 6.72 38.99 -6.86
C ASN A 2 7.15 37.58 -6.47
N LYS A 3 8.35 37.43 -5.90
CA LYS A 3 8.76 36.17 -5.26
C LYS A 3 7.92 36.02 -3.96
N LYS A 4 7.00 35.08 -3.93
CA LYS A 4 6.36 34.64 -2.70
C LYS A 4 7.35 33.73 -1.95
N THR A 5 7.72 34.12 -0.75
CA THR A 5 8.53 33.29 0.15
C THR A 5 7.60 32.57 1.11
N PHE A 6 7.68 31.24 1.15
CA PHE A 6 6.99 30.42 2.13
C PHE A 6 8.00 29.97 3.19
N THR A 7 7.64 30.16 4.45
CA THR A 7 8.43 29.66 5.57
C THR A 7 7.66 28.56 6.26
N HIS A 8 8.27 27.36 6.33
CA HIS A 8 7.69 26.24 7.05
C HIS A 8 8.60 25.88 8.22
N PRO A 9 8.12 25.87 9.47
CA PRO A 9 8.91 25.41 10.61
C PRO A 9 9.15 23.91 10.49
N TYR A 10 10.42 23.50 10.47
CA TYR A 10 10.81 22.11 10.41
C TYR A 10 11.58 21.72 11.67
N SER A 11 11.11 20.72 12.38
CA SER A 11 11.77 20.21 13.59
C SER A 11 12.55 18.95 13.29
N ILE A 12 13.87 18.98 13.48
CA ILE A 12 14.70 17.78 13.49
C ILE A 12 14.56 17.15 14.88
N LYS A 13 13.95 15.97 14.91
CA LYS A 13 13.77 15.22 16.15
C LYS A 13 14.96 14.30 16.39
N GLU A 14 15.29 14.08 17.67
CA GLU A 14 16.27 13.07 18.06
C GLU A 14 15.81 11.69 17.57
N ARG A 15 16.79 10.86 17.16
CA ARG A 15 16.51 9.46 16.81
C ARG A 15 15.96 8.71 18.02
N ARG A 16 14.97 7.86 17.78
CA ARG A 16 14.50 6.94 18.81
C ARG A 16 15.65 6.06 19.28
N GLN A 17 15.77 5.91 20.59
CA GLN A 17 16.76 5.03 21.20
C GLN A 17 16.72 3.63 20.56
N ASN A 18 17.89 3.06 20.31
CA ASN A 18 18.06 1.74 19.68
C ASN A 18 17.49 1.62 18.25
N SER A 19 17.20 2.72 17.56
CA SER A 19 16.69 2.66 16.18
C SER A 19 17.72 2.06 15.19
N SER A 20 19.02 2.19 15.47
CA SER A 20 20.11 1.63 14.66
C SER A 20 20.28 0.11 14.81
N THR A 21 19.74 -0.48 15.87
CA THR A 21 19.84 -1.93 16.13
C THR A 21 18.63 -2.71 15.64
N ARG A 22 17.65 -2.04 15.04
CA ARG A 22 16.48 -2.72 14.47
C ARG A 22 16.92 -3.56 13.28
N LYS A 23 16.56 -4.83 13.33
CA LYS A 23 16.74 -5.74 12.21
C LYS A 23 15.51 -5.67 11.30
N GLY A 24 15.73 -5.54 10.00
CA GLY A 24 14.72 -5.79 8.98
C GLY A 24 14.48 -7.30 8.81
N PHE A 25 13.85 -7.69 7.73
CA PHE A 25 13.75 -9.09 7.32
C PHE A 25 15.04 -9.51 6.57
N ASP A 26 15.34 -10.80 6.62
CA ASP A 26 16.48 -11.38 5.92
C ASP A 26 16.14 -12.79 5.38
N ALA A 27 17.13 -13.49 4.83
CA ALA A 27 16.91 -14.81 4.22
C ALA A 27 16.48 -15.92 5.21
N SER A 28 16.49 -15.66 6.51
CA SER A 28 15.96 -16.59 7.53
C SER A 28 14.48 -16.39 7.81
N ASP A 29 13.86 -15.36 7.25
CA ASP A 29 12.46 -15.06 7.49
C ASP A 29 11.54 -15.84 6.54
N VAL A 30 10.43 -16.30 7.09
CA VAL A 30 9.27 -16.80 6.35
C VAL A 30 8.22 -15.72 6.31
N ILE A 31 8.04 -15.12 5.12
CA ILE A 31 7.11 -14.01 4.93
C ILE A 31 5.76 -14.55 4.48
N TYR A 32 4.71 -14.21 5.21
CA TYR A 32 3.32 -14.53 4.87
C TYR A 32 2.63 -13.30 4.29
N LEU A 33 2.33 -13.34 2.99
CA LEU A 33 1.59 -12.27 2.30
C LEU A 33 0.10 -12.41 2.63
N ILE A 34 -0.50 -11.31 3.10
CA ILE A 34 -1.92 -11.24 3.42
C ILE A 34 -2.57 -10.14 2.57
N MET A 35 -3.68 -10.47 1.93
CA MET A 35 -4.65 -9.51 1.43
C MET A 35 -5.72 -9.33 2.51
N PRO A 36 -5.71 -8.25 3.30
CA PRO A 36 -6.53 -8.13 4.52
C PRO A 36 -8.01 -8.31 4.26
N ASP A 37 -8.53 -7.68 3.20
CA ASP A 37 -9.94 -7.80 2.80
C ASP A 37 -10.42 -9.24 2.62
N ARG A 38 -9.51 -10.17 2.26
CA ARG A 38 -9.80 -11.58 1.95
C ARG A 38 -9.43 -12.54 3.05
N PHE A 39 -8.77 -12.08 4.10
CA PHE A 39 -8.22 -12.97 5.12
C PHE A 39 -9.23 -13.30 6.20
N ALA A 40 -9.60 -12.34 7.01
CA ALA A 40 -10.54 -12.54 8.10
C ALA A 40 -11.21 -11.23 8.50
N ASN A 41 -12.52 -11.28 8.73
CA ASN A 41 -13.30 -10.16 9.23
C ASN A 41 -13.37 -10.26 10.77
N GLY A 42 -12.72 -9.35 11.46
CA GLY A 42 -12.69 -9.27 12.92
C GLY A 42 -13.68 -8.24 13.48
N ASN A 43 -14.13 -7.30 12.64
CA ASN A 43 -15.05 -6.24 13.03
C ASN A 43 -16.03 -5.92 11.89
N THR A 44 -17.20 -6.51 11.92
CA THR A 44 -18.23 -6.31 10.89
C THR A 44 -18.81 -4.89 10.82
N THR A 45 -18.53 -4.05 11.82
CA THR A 45 -19.05 -2.66 11.84
C THR A 45 -18.32 -1.73 10.90
N ASN A 46 -17.09 -2.09 10.46
CA ASN A 46 -16.29 -1.33 9.51
C ASN A 46 -16.35 -1.85 8.06
N ASP A 47 -17.08 -2.92 7.77
CA ASP A 47 -17.23 -3.49 6.43
C ASP A 47 -17.61 -2.44 5.37
N SER A 48 -18.38 -1.43 5.78
CA SER A 48 -18.82 -0.30 4.95
C SER A 48 -18.86 0.98 5.79
N THR A 49 -18.02 1.94 5.48
CA THR A 49 -17.94 3.21 6.20
C THR A 49 -18.55 4.36 5.39
N LYS A 50 -18.88 5.47 6.05
CA LYS A 50 -19.53 6.61 5.39
C LYS A 50 -18.56 7.39 4.48
N ASP A 51 -17.29 7.40 4.83
CA ASP A 51 -16.21 8.15 4.19
C ASP A 51 -15.62 7.43 2.96
N THR A 52 -16.01 6.18 2.69
CA THR A 52 -15.54 5.42 1.53
C THR A 52 -16.65 5.13 0.53
N LYS A 53 -16.30 5.08 -0.75
CA LYS A 53 -17.24 4.89 -1.85
C LYS A 53 -17.67 3.44 -1.99
N GLU A 54 -16.72 2.54 -2.22
CA GLU A 54 -17.01 1.12 -2.36
C GLU A 54 -17.45 0.51 -1.03
N LYS A 55 -18.58 -0.20 -1.06
CA LYS A 55 -19.16 -0.88 0.10
C LYS A 55 -18.90 -2.39 0.01
N VAL A 56 -19.08 -3.09 1.11
CA VAL A 56 -18.95 -4.55 1.13
C VAL A 56 -19.92 -5.20 0.16
N ASN A 57 -19.42 -6.12 -0.65
CA ASN A 57 -20.21 -6.94 -1.57
C ASN A 57 -19.53 -8.31 -1.79
N ARG A 58 -19.78 -9.25 -0.91
CA ARG A 58 -19.18 -10.60 -0.93
C ARG A 58 -19.65 -11.47 -2.10
N ASN A 59 -20.73 -11.07 -2.78
CA ASN A 59 -21.24 -11.80 -3.97
C ASN A 59 -20.42 -11.45 -5.22
N GLU A 60 -19.67 -10.35 -5.21
CA GLU A 60 -18.82 -9.92 -6.30
C GLU A 60 -17.37 -10.35 -6.02
N PRO A 61 -16.76 -11.21 -6.85
CA PRO A 61 -15.39 -11.68 -6.62
C PRO A 61 -14.37 -10.54 -6.48
N ASN A 62 -14.57 -9.45 -7.22
CA ASN A 62 -13.73 -8.25 -7.18
C ASN A 62 -14.27 -7.15 -6.25
N GLY A 63 -15.35 -7.41 -5.52
CA GLY A 63 -15.86 -6.51 -4.50
C GLY A 63 -15.11 -6.64 -3.18
N ARG A 64 -15.41 -5.77 -2.23
CA ARG A 64 -14.86 -5.87 -0.87
C ARG A 64 -15.56 -6.96 -0.08
N HIS A 65 -14.78 -7.73 0.68
CA HIS A 65 -15.27 -8.84 1.49
C HIS A 65 -15.24 -8.57 3.00
N GLY A 66 -14.59 -7.49 3.43
CA GLY A 66 -14.68 -6.98 4.79
C GLY A 66 -13.66 -7.56 5.76
N GLY A 67 -12.63 -8.26 5.29
CA GLY A 67 -11.49 -8.61 6.15
C GLY A 67 -10.73 -7.35 6.59
N ASP A 68 -10.15 -7.36 7.80
CA ASP A 68 -9.61 -6.18 8.46
C ASP A 68 -8.41 -6.48 9.38
N ILE A 69 -7.83 -5.43 9.96
CA ILE A 69 -6.70 -5.53 10.89
C ILE A 69 -7.09 -6.34 12.14
N GLN A 70 -8.31 -6.19 12.63
CA GLN A 70 -8.76 -6.96 13.79
C GLN A 70 -8.81 -8.46 13.47
N GLY A 71 -9.26 -8.81 12.27
CA GLY A 71 -9.26 -10.20 11.78
C GLY A 71 -7.87 -10.79 11.70
N ILE A 72 -6.88 -10.01 11.26
CA ILE A 72 -5.48 -10.44 11.27
C ILE A 72 -5.02 -10.67 12.71
N ILE A 73 -5.25 -9.71 13.62
CA ILE A 73 -4.82 -9.81 15.02
C ILE A 73 -5.44 -11.05 15.69
N SER A 74 -6.70 -11.33 15.41
CA SER A 74 -7.42 -12.48 15.99
C SER A 74 -6.90 -13.83 15.49
N ASN A 75 -6.14 -13.86 14.40
CA ASN A 75 -5.61 -15.07 13.79
C ASN A 75 -4.06 -15.15 13.84
N LEU A 76 -3.41 -14.35 14.67
CA LEU A 76 -1.94 -14.36 14.76
C LEU A 76 -1.39 -15.70 15.24
N ASP A 77 -2.09 -16.40 16.12
CA ASP A 77 -1.66 -17.73 16.59
C ASP A 77 -1.65 -18.76 15.44
N TYR A 78 -2.65 -18.70 14.56
CA TYR A 78 -2.67 -19.51 13.34
C TYR A 78 -1.47 -19.20 12.43
N ILE A 79 -1.19 -17.91 12.20
CA ILE A 79 -0.08 -17.47 11.33
C ILE A 79 1.27 -17.90 11.92
N GLU A 80 1.43 -17.78 13.25
CA GLU A 80 2.62 -18.22 13.97
C GLU A 80 2.82 -19.74 13.84
N GLN A 81 1.74 -20.54 13.99
CA GLN A 81 1.77 -22.00 13.83
C GLN A 81 2.14 -22.45 12.42
N LEU A 82 1.92 -21.62 11.39
CA LEU A 82 2.42 -21.89 10.04
C LEU A 82 3.94 -21.72 9.92
N GLY A 83 4.61 -21.21 10.96
CA GLY A 83 6.03 -20.93 10.93
C GLY A 83 6.40 -19.58 10.28
N ALA A 84 5.43 -18.70 10.05
CA ALA A 84 5.70 -17.37 9.55
C ALA A 84 6.43 -16.52 10.59
N THR A 85 7.46 -15.79 10.17
CA THR A 85 8.22 -14.87 11.02
C THR A 85 7.98 -13.41 10.67
N ALA A 86 7.32 -13.16 9.56
CA ALA A 86 6.93 -11.84 9.11
C ALA A 86 5.57 -11.87 8.39
N ILE A 87 4.81 -10.81 8.55
CA ILE A 87 3.60 -10.55 7.79
C ILE A 87 3.86 -9.40 6.82
N TRP A 88 3.44 -9.58 5.57
CA TRP A 88 3.36 -8.55 4.56
C TRP A 88 1.91 -8.37 4.12
N ASN A 89 1.29 -7.29 4.54
CA ASN A 89 -0.07 -6.95 4.08
C ASN A 89 0.00 -6.22 2.74
N THR A 90 -0.95 -6.50 1.82
CA THR A 90 -1.20 -5.55 0.73
C THR A 90 -1.53 -4.18 1.31
N PRO A 91 -1.42 -3.07 0.53
CA PRO A 91 -1.51 -1.73 1.09
C PRO A 91 -2.77 -1.51 1.94
N LEU A 92 -2.57 -0.97 3.15
CA LEU A 92 -3.64 -0.67 4.10
C LEU A 92 -4.03 0.81 4.13
N CYS A 93 -3.25 1.68 3.46
CA CYS A 93 -3.63 3.08 3.32
C CYS A 93 -4.93 3.22 2.51
N GLU A 94 -5.68 4.29 2.78
CA GLU A 94 -6.99 4.49 2.19
C GLU A 94 -6.95 4.40 0.66
N ASP A 95 -7.84 3.57 0.10
CA ASP A 95 -8.13 3.43 -1.32
C ASP A 95 -9.61 3.72 -1.52
N ASN A 96 -9.94 4.93 -1.99
CA ASN A 96 -11.32 5.40 -2.09
C ASN A 96 -11.87 5.34 -3.52
N ASP A 97 -11.41 4.38 -4.31
CA ASP A 97 -12.00 4.09 -5.60
C ASP A 97 -13.43 3.51 -5.44
N GLU A 98 -14.23 3.66 -6.47
CA GLU A 98 -15.62 3.21 -6.48
C GLU A 98 -15.74 1.69 -6.63
N LYS A 99 -14.70 1.06 -7.17
CA LYS A 99 -14.63 -0.39 -7.43
C LYS A 99 -13.20 -0.88 -7.27
N TYR A 100 -13.07 -2.13 -6.87
CA TYR A 100 -11.79 -2.84 -6.77
C TYR A 100 -10.84 -2.30 -5.70
N SER A 101 -11.31 -1.47 -4.78
CA SER A 101 -10.48 -0.88 -3.73
C SER A 101 -9.93 -1.88 -2.70
N TYR A 102 -10.36 -3.14 -2.78
CA TYR A 102 -9.96 -4.22 -1.86
C TYR A 102 -8.45 -4.52 -1.90
N HIS A 103 -7.77 -4.23 -3.00
CA HIS A 103 -6.34 -4.50 -3.13
C HIS A 103 -5.45 -3.41 -2.52
N GLY A 104 -5.95 -2.16 -2.38
CA GLY A 104 -5.26 -1.05 -1.73
C GLY A 104 -4.20 -0.33 -2.57
N TYR A 105 -4.01 -0.69 -3.86
CA TYR A 105 -2.94 -0.11 -4.68
C TYR A 105 -3.28 1.23 -5.33
N ALA A 106 -4.54 1.69 -5.26
CA ALA A 106 -4.95 3.01 -5.75
C ALA A 106 -5.17 3.99 -4.57
N GLN A 107 -4.10 4.25 -3.82
CA GLN A 107 -4.18 5.01 -2.57
C GLN A 107 -4.71 6.42 -2.77
N SER A 108 -5.72 6.80 -2.00
CA SER A 108 -6.34 8.13 -1.96
C SER A 108 -5.81 8.99 -0.81
N ASP A 109 -5.27 8.38 0.23
CA ASP A 109 -4.59 9.05 1.34
C ASP A 109 -3.49 8.15 1.89
N VAL A 110 -2.24 8.60 1.79
CA VAL A 110 -1.06 7.84 2.22
C VAL A 110 -0.73 8.01 3.72
N TYR A 111 -1.45 8.84 4.44
CA TYR A 111 -1.26 9.11 5.87
C TYR A 111 -2.32 8.43 6.75
N LYS A 112 -3.34 7.86 6.13
CA LYS A 112 -4.50 7.31 6.81
C LYS A 112 -4.69 5.84 6.44
N ILE A 113 -4.86 4.98 7.44
CA ILE A 113 -5.34 3.62 7.21
C ILE A 113 -6.79 3.69 6.74
N ASP A 114 -7.14 2.88 5.75
CA ASP A 114 -8.50 2.75 5.23
C ASP A 114 -9.46 2.37 6.36
N SER A 115 -10.53 3.14 6.53
CA SER A 115 -11.48 2.98 7.62
C SER A 115 -12.19 1.63 7.62
N ARG A 116 -12.20 0.94 6.47
CA ARG A 116 -12.71 -0.43 6.33
C ARG A 116 -11.74 -1.50 6.84
N TYR A 117 -10.47 -1.16 7.03
CA TYR A 117 -9.47 -2.02 7.68
C TYR A 117 -9.29 -1.69 9.16
N GLY A 118 -9.68 -0.50 9.60
CA GLY A 118 -9.47 0.03 10.93
C GLY A 118 -8.95 1.47 10.89
N ASN A 119 -7.99 1.78 11.74
CA ASN A 119 -7.37 3.10 11.84
C ASN A 119 -5.86 3.00 12.09
N ASN A 120 -5.18 4.15 12.20
CA ASN A 120 -3.73 4.19 12.42
C ASN A 120 -3.33 3.53 13.75
N GLU A 121 -4.14 3.66 14.79
CA GLU A 121 -3.93 3.04 16.10
C GLU A 121 -4.06 1.51 16.02
N ASP A 122 -4.98 1.00 15.22
CA ASP A 122 -5.12 -0.44 14.97
C ASP A 122 -3.88 -1.00 14.27
N TYR A 123 -3.29 -0.26 13.32
CA TYR A 123 -2.06 -0.68 12.67
C TYR A 123 -0.86 -0.69 13.65
N VAL A 124 -0.79 0.31 14.53
CA VAL A 124 0.20 0.32 15.62
C VAL A 124 0.00 -0.88 16.55
N ARG A 125 -1.26 -1.20 16.88
CA ARG A 125 -1.62 -2.37 17.69
C ARG A 125 -1.22 -3.68 17.02
N LEU A 126 -1.46 -3.85 15.71
CA LEU A 126 -1.00 -5.01 14.96
C LEU A 126 0.53 -5.18 15.08
N SER A 127 1.28 -4.09 14.88
CA SER A 127 2.74 -4.09 15.04
C SER A 127 3.16 -4.52 16.45
N ALA A 128 2.46 -4.07 17.48
CA ALA A 128 2.74 -4.43 18.86
C ALA A 128 2.45 -5.91 19.16
N GLU A 129 1.34 -6.45 18.63
CA GLU A 129 0.96 -7.86 18.80
C GLU A 129 1.94 -8.81 18.07
N LEU A 130 2.40 -8.44 16.88
CA LEU A 130 3.44 -9.18 16.16
C LEU A 130 4.77 -9.17 16.93
N LYS A 131 5.14 -8.01 17.49
CA LYS A 131 6.37 -7.90 18.29
C LYS A 131 6.37 -8.80 19.51
N LYS A 132 5.23 -9.00 20.19
CA LYS A 132 5.09 -9.94 21.31
C LYS A 132 5.40 -11.39 20.92
N ARG A 133 5.18 -11.74 19.64
CA ARG A 133 5.45 -13.04 19.05
C ARG A 133 6.82 -13.13 18.36
N ASN A 134 7.65 -12.11 18.52
CA ASN A 134 8.92 -11.98 17.79
C ASN A 134 8.75 -12.03 16.26
N MET A 135 7.60 -11.59 15.76
CA MET A 135 7.27 -11.50 14.35
C MET A 135 7.47 -10.07 13.84
N LYS A 136 7.77 -9.94 12.55
CA LYS A 136 7.99 -8.67 11.86
C LYS A 136 6.76 -8.24 11.08
N LEU A 137 6.58 -6.94 10.91
CA LEU A 137 5.56 -6.35 10.05
C LEU A 137 6.22 -5.63 8.89
N ILE A 138 5.85 -6.00 7.67
CA ILE A 138 6.26 -5.33 6.43
C ILE A 138 5.09 -4.49 5.95
N MET A 139 5.30 -3.19 5.83
CA MET A 139 4.30 -2.26 5.30
C MET A 139 4.48 -2.15 3.80
N ASP A 140 3.46 -2.56 3.04
CA ASP A 140 3.38 -2.26 1.62
C ASP A 140 2.98 -0.78 1.45
N TYR A 141 3.94 0.03 1.05
CA TYR A 141 3.76 1.47 0.88
C TYR A 141 4.05 1.87 -0.56
N VAL A 142 2.99 2.23 -1.29
CA VAL A 142 3.07 2.51 -2.72
C VAL A 142 3.68 3.89 -2.95
N THR A 143 4.91 3.92 -3.46
CA THR A 143 5.64 5.16 -3.78
C THR A 143 5.69 5.47 -5.27
N ASN A 144 5.22 4.54 -6.10
CA ASN A 144 5.27 4.64 -7.56
C ASN A 144 4.16 5.52 -8.14
N HIS A 145 2.97 5.46 -7.55
CA HIS A 145 1.77 6.16 -8.01
C HIS A 145 0.78 6.30 -6.85
N TRP A 146 -0.28 7.07 -7.07
CA TRP A 146 -1.48 7.11 -6.20
C TRP A 146 -2.75 6.90 -7.03
N GLY A 147 -3.88 6.74 -6.35
CA GLY A 147 -5.18 6.62 -6.99
C GLY A 147 -5.69 7.97 -7.53
N ILE A 148 -6.55 7.92 -8.53
CA ILE A 148 -7.17 9.12 -9.11
C ILE A 148 -8.04 9.88 -8.09
N THR A 149 -8.46 9.20 -7.04
CA THR A 149 -9.23 9.77 -5.93
C THR A 149 -8.39 10.42 -4.84
N HIS A 150 -7.05 10.42 -5.01
CA HIS A 150 -6.15 11.07 -4.06
C HIS A 150 -6.45 12.55 -3.97
N TRP A 151 -6.49 13.10 -2.74
CA TRP A 151 -6.87 14.48 -2.50
C TRP A 151 -5.98 15.50 -3.22
N MET A 152 -4.70 15.20 -3.45
CA MET A 152 -3.81 16.06 -4.24
C MET A 152 -4.23 16.22 -5.71
N MET A 153 -5.08 15.34 -6.25
CA MET A 153 -5.60 15.50 -7.61
C MET A 153 -6.47 16.75 -7.77
N ASN A 154 -7.01 17.28 -6.66
CA ASN A 154 -7.83 18.49 -6.67
C ASN A 154 -6.99 19.77 -6.55
N ASP A 155 -5.73 19.67 -6.16
CA ASP A 155 -4.86 20.85 -5.92
C ASP A 155 -3.39 20.50 -6.22
N LEU A 156 -3.11 20.25 -7.50
CA LEU A 156 -1.76 19.92 -7.95
C LEU A 156 -0.87 21.17 -7.87
N PRO A 157 0.38 21.05 -7.39
CA PRO A 157 1.33 22.16 -7.36
C PRO A 157 1.59 22.78 -8.73
N THR A 158 1.68 21.95 -9.77
CA THR A 158 1.75 22.33 -11.18
C THR A 158 1.06 21.25 -12.02
N TYR A 159 0.61 21.61 -13.23
CA TYR A 159 -0.11 20.68 -14.10
C TYR A 159 0.74 19.46 -14.54
N ASP A 160 2.05 19.60 -14.56
CA ASP A 160 3.01 18.58 -14.99
C ASP A 160 3.48 17.64 -13.87
N TRP A 161 2.88 17.76 -12.69
CA TRP A 161 3.03 16.77 -11.61
C TRP A 161 2.48 15.40 -11.98
N ILE A 162 1.53 15.37 -12.92
CA ILE A 162 0.98 14.13 -13.47
C ILE A 162 1.50 13.98 -14.90
N HIS A 163 1.89 12.77 -15.27
CA HIS A 163 2.26 12.48 -16.64
C HIS A 163 1.09 12.80 -17.58
N GLN A 164 1.34 13.67 -18.56
CA GLN A 164 0.37 14.10 -19.56
C GLN A 164 0.71 13.43 -20.89
N PHE A 165 -0.23 12.66 -21.43
CA PHE A 165 -0.08 12.01 -22.72
C PHE A 165 -1.20 12.49 -23.66
N PRO A 166 -0.96 12.58 -24.99
CA PRO A 166 -1.96 13.01 -25.96
C PRO A 166 -3.19 12.07 -26.06
N GLY A 167 -3.09 10.90 -25.48
CA GLY A 167 -4.17 9.91 -25.40
C GLY A 167 -4.06 9.12 -24.09
N TYR A 168 -4.99 8.19 -23.87
CA TYR A 168 -4.90 7.29 -22.73
C TYR A 168 -3.62 6.46 -22.85
N GLY A 169 -2.79 6.53 -21.85
CA GLY A 169 -1.53 5.80 -21.78
C GLY A 169 -1.17 5.44 -20.35
N GLN A 170 -0.51 4.31 -20.19
CA GLN A 170 0.10 3.95 -18.92
C GLN A 170 1.54 4.47 -18.86
N THR A 171 2.06 4.67 -17.66
CA THR A 171 3.48 4.94 -17.45
C THR A 171 4.31 3.79 -18.03
N SER A 172 5.32 4.11 -18.86
CA SER A 172 6.17 3.11 -19.52
C SER A 172 7.31 2.65 -18.60
N TYR A 173 7.52 1.35 -18.52
CA TYR A 173 8.72 0.74 -17.96
C TYR A 173 9.81 0.48 -19.01
N ARG A 174 9.67 1.03 -20.19
CA ARG A 174 10.53 0.83 -21.34
C ARG A 174 12.01 1.00 -21.02
N MET A 175 12.34 2.04 -20.25
CA MET A 175 13.71 2.33 -19.86
C MET A 175 14.34 1.19 -19.02
N SER A 176 13.59 0.62 -18.08
CA SER A 176 14.10 -0.47 -17.25
C SER A 176 14.37 -1.73 -18.05
N THR A 177 13.49 -2.06 -19.00
CA THR A 177 13.64 -3.23 -19.86
C THR A 177 14.84 -3.10 -20.79
N GLN A 178 15.05 -1.92 -21.36
CA GLN A 178 16.17 -1.65 -22.27
C GLN A 178 17.54 -1.79 -21.58
N PHE A 179 17.61 -1.48 -20.30
CA PHE A 179 18.85 -1.52 -19.51
C PHE A 179 18.98 -2.78 -18.65
N ASP A 180 18.03 -3.70 -18.71
CA ASP A 180 18.14 -4.96 -17.98
C ASP A 180 19.18 -5.87 -18.64
N PRO A 181 20.28 -6.19 -17.96
CA PRO A 181 21.34 -7.05 -18.51
C PRO A 181 20.89 -8.51 -18.63
N ASN A 182 19.79 -8.91 -18.01
CA ASN A 182 19.27 -10.28 -18.03
C ASN A 182 18.32 -10.52 -19.22
N VAL A 183 17.88 -9.47 -19.90
CA VAL A 183 17.08 -9.59 -21.13
C VAL A 183 18.00 -9.86 -22.31
N ALA A 184 17.98 -11.11 -22.77
CA ALA A 184 18.99 -11.64 -23.70
C ALA A 184 18.84 -11.12 -25.13
N SER A 185 17.63 -10.77 -25.58
CA SER A 185 17.40 -10.38 -26.97
C SER A 185 16.71 -9.02 -27.10
N ILE A 186 16.93 -8.37 -28.27
CA ILE A 186 16.23 -7.14 -28.59
C ILE A 186 14.73 -7.39 -28.82
N ASP A 187 14.35 -8.59 -29.23
CA ASP A 187 12.95 -8.95 -29.46
C ASP A 187 12.21 -9.09 -28.14
N ASP A 188 12.83 -9.68 -27.13
CA ASP A 188 12.28 -9.74 -25.78
C ASP A 188 12.10 -8.32 -25.19
N LYS A 189 13.09 -7.45 -25.37
CA LYS A 189 13.00 -6.03 -24.98
C LYS A 189 11.85 -5.32 -25.68
N ASN A 190 11.71 -5.51 -26.97
CA ASN A 190 10.62 -4.91 -27.76
C ASN A 190 9.25 -5.47 -27.36
N CYS A 191 9.16 -6.76 -27.07
CA CYS A 191 7.94 -7.38 -26.58
C CYS A 191 7.51 -6.77 -25.25
N MET A 192 8.43 -6.70 -24.28
CA MET A 192 8.16 -6.09 -22.97
C MET A 192 7.82 -4.61 -23.10
N ASP A 193 8.53 -3.87 -23.93
CA ASP A 193 8.25 -2.47 -24.21
C ASP A 193 6.87 -2.23 -24.83
N GLY A 194 6.35 -3.20 -25.58
CA GLY A 194 5.00 -3.15 -26.13
C GLY A 194 3.89 -3.27 -25.08
N TRP A 195 4.17 -3.87 -23.92
CA TRP A 195 3.22 -4.03 -22.83
C TRP A 195 3.10 -2.78 -21.95
N PHE A 196 4.17 -1.99 -21.86
CA PHE A 196 4.27 -0.83 -20.98
C PHE A 196 4.28 0.47 -21.78
N VAL A 197 3.28 0.69 -22.54
CA VAL A 197 3.18 1.83 -23.44
C VAL A 197 2.51 2.98 -22.74
N LYS A 198 2.85 4.15 -23.00
CA LYS A 198 3.39 5.03 -24.06
C LYS A 198 3.53 6.41 -23.54
#